data_eab14f1c6fbaa7ad80a9e3193d9ed301
#
_entry.id   eab14f1c6fbaa7ad80a9e3193d9ed301
#
_cell.length_a   1.000
_cell.length_b   1.000
_cell.length_c   1.000
_cell.angle_alpha   90.00
_cell.angle_beta   90.00
_cell.angle_gamma   90.00
#
_symmetry.space_group_name_H-M   'P 1'
#
loop_
_entity.id
_entity.type
_entity.pdbx_description
1 polymer ?
#
loop_
_entity_poly.entity_id
_entity_poly.type
_entity_poly.pdbx_seq_one_letter_code
_entity_poly.pdbx_strand_id
1 'polypeptide(L)'
;MTIVALCGIVFIVDEAEAEANSITMEATYYTSECLGCSGITAYGYDVRGTIYADGYRVIAVDPWMIPLGTLVWVDTPYESFMAIAADTGGAINGNRVDILVGSYYEAINKGRHYVTVTPLY
;
A
#
# COMPACT_ATOMS: atom_id res chain seq x y z
N MET A 1 -6.12 -25.42 -10.53
CA MET A 1 -5.18 -25.72 -9.44
C MET A 1 -3.91 -26.30 -10.03
N THR A 2 -2.82 -25.75 -9.68
CA THR A 2 -1.53 -26.28 -10.12
C THR A 2 -0.87 -26.97 -8.96
N ILE A 3 -0.54 -28.21 -9.14
CA ILE A 3 0.16 -28.94 -8.13
C ILE A 3 1.55 -29.20 -8.64
N VAL A 4 2.50 -28.71 -7.89
CA VAL A 4 3.88 -29.03 -8.14
C VAL A 4 4.40 -29.69 -6.90
N ALA A 5 4.31 -30.97 -6.88
CA ALA A 5 4.66 -31.72 -5.71
C ALA A 5 5.97 -32.49 -5.88
N LEU A 6 6.78 -32.09 -6.83
CA LEU A 6 7.94 -32.87 -7.19
C LEU A 6 9.03 -32.87 -6.15
N CYS A 7 9.18 -31.79 -5.43
CA CYS A 7 10.27 -31.65 -4.49
C CYS A 7 9.82 -31.62 -3.04
N GLY A 8 8.62 -32.05 -2.80
CA GLY A 8 8.10 -32.13 -1.47
C GLY A 8 7.59 -30.82 -0.89
N ILE A 9 8.32 -29.75 -0.97
CA ILE A 9 7.86 -28.49 -0.40
C ILE A 9 7.49 -27.53 -1.50
N VAL A 10 6.21 -27.29 -1.59
CA VAL A 10 5.69 -26.28 -2.49
C VAL A 10 4.80 -25.36 -1.69
N PHE A 11 5.14 -24.10 -1.70
CA PHE A 11 4.25 -23.10 -1.15
C PHE A 11 3.31 -22.69 -2.26
N ILE A 12 2.12 -23.21 -2.21
CA ILE A 12 1.09 -22.82 -3.14
C ILE A 12 0.23 -21.82 -2.40
N VAL A 13 0.27 -20.59 -2.84
CA VAL A 13 -0.77 -19.66 -2.48
C VAL A 13 -1.94 -19.99 -3.38
N ASP A 14 -3.02 -20.43 -2.79
CA ASP A 14 -4.24 -20.66 -3.52
C ASP A 14 -4.71 -19.33 -4.08
N GLU A 15 -4.84 -19.25 -5.40
CA GLU A 15 -5.31 -18.03 -6.05
C GLU A 15 -6.68 -17.59 -5.53
N ALA A 16 -7.55 -18.53 -5.25
CA ALA A 16 -8.87 -18.21 -4.70
C ALA A 16 -8.75 -17.60 -3.30
N GLU A 17 -7.83 -18.06 -2.49
CA GLU A 17 -7.60 -17.50 -1.17
C GLU A 17 -7.00 -16.10 -1.26
N ALA A 18 -6.04 -15.89 -2.14
CA ALA A 18 -5.45 -14.58 -2.37
C ALA A 18 -6.51 -13.59 -2.89
N GLU A 19 -7.35 -14.02 -3.83
CA GLU A 19 -8.45 -13.19 -4.34
C GLU A 19 -9.47 -12.88 -3.25
N ALA A 20 -9.78 -13.84 -2.38
CA ALA A 20 -10.74 -13.63 -1.30
C ALA A 20 -10.25 -12.59 -0.28
N ASN A 21 -8.94 -12.41 -0.14
CA ASN A 21 -8.36 -11.43 0.77
C ASN A 21 -8.09 -10.09 0.11
N SER A 22 -8.25 -10.00 -1.20
CA SER A 22 -8.01 -8.76 -1.94
C SER A 22 -9.17 -7.79 -1.77
N ILE A 23 -8.83 -6.53 -1.59
CA ILE A 23 -9.79 -5.44 -1.42
C ILE A 23 -9.59 -4.46 -2.56
N THR A 24 -10.66 -4.14 -3.27
CA THR A 24 -10.64 -3.05 -4.24
C THR A 24 -10.78 -1.74 -3.50
N MET A 25 -9.80 -0.86 -3.69
CA MET A 25 -9.75 0.42 -2.98
C MET A 25 -9.53 1.55 -3.97
N GLU A 26 -10.03 2.73 -3.65
CA GLU A 26 -9.71 3.93 -4.39
C GLU A 26 -8.37 4.45 -3.94
N ALA A 27 -7.46 4.66 -4.88
CA ALA A 27 -6.14 5.17 -4.60
C ALA A 27 -5.97 6.61 -5.04
N THR A 28 -5.33 7.38 -4.19
CA THR A 28 -4.78 8.68 -4.48
C THR A 28 -3.29 8.65 -4.19
N TYR A 29 -2.60 9.75 -4.45
CA TYR A 29 -1.15 9.81 -4.28
C TYR A 29 -0.80 11.08 -3.52
N TYR A 30 0.21 10.99 -2.66
CA TYR A 30 0.65 12.12 -1.88
C TYR A 30 2.16 12.17 -1.78
N THR A 31 2.67 13.30 -1.34
CA THR A 31 4.10 13.51 -1.11
C THR A 31 4.31 14.02 0.32
N SER A 32 5.46 13.72 0.89
CA SER A 32 5.84 14.26 2.19
C SER A 32 6.24 15.74 2.13
N GLU A 33 6.40 16.27 0.94
CA GLU A 33 6.86 17.65 0.73
C GLU A 33 5.67 18.60 0.59
N CYS A 34 4.97 18.86 1.67
CA CYS A 34 3.92 19.87 1.68
C CYS A 34 4.19 20.90 2.76
N LEU A 35 3.64 22.10 2.55
CA LEU A 35 3.75 23.17 3.54
C LEU A 35 3.05 22.73 4.83
N GLY A 36 3.78 22.72 5.92
CA GLY A 36 3.25 22.29 7.22
C GLY A 36 3.29 20.78 7.46
N CYS A 37 3.75 19.97 6.51
CA CYS A 37 3.95 18.56 6.72
C CYS A 37 5.18 18.30 7.57
N SER A 38 5.07 17.36 8.53
CA SER A 38 6.20 17.00 9.37
C SER A 38 7.20 16.09 8.66
N GLY A 39 6.74 15.32 7.67
CA GLY A 39 7.53 14.27 7.04
C GLY A 39 7.64 13.01 7.88
N ILE A 40 6.89 12.92 8.98
CA ILE A 40 6.84 11.74 9.85
C ILE A 40 5.46 11.12 9.74
N THR A 41 5.41 9.84 9.44
CA THR A 41 4.13 9.13 9.29
C THR A 41 3.47 8.91 10.64
N ALA A 42 2.18 8.57 10.60
CA ALA A 42 1.44 8.25 11.82
C ALA A 42 2.05 7.08 12.60
N TYR A 43 2.70 6.16 11.92
CA TYR A 43 3.36 5.03 12.54
C TYR A 43 4.80 5.33 12.98
N GLY A 44 5.28 6.55 12.71
CA GLY A 44 6.56 7.04 13.23
C GLY A 44 7.75 6.96 12.28
N TYR A 45 7.54 6.66 11.01
CA TYR A 45 8.62 6.65 10.03
C TYR A 45 8.91 8.03 9.47
N ASP A 46 10.19 8.34 9.32
CA ASP A 46 10.64 9.55 8.64
C ASP A 46 10.67 9.26 7.14
N VAL A 47 9.84 9.95 6.39
CA VAL A 47 9.73 9.79 4.94
C VAL A 47 10.18 11.01 4.17
N ARG A 48 10.97 11.87 4.81
CA ARG A 48 11.60 13.00 4.12
C ARG A 48 12.69 12.46 3.21
N GLY A 49 12.51 12.64 1.90
CA GLY A 49 13.47 12.18 0.90
C GLY A 49 13.38 10.69 0.53
N THR A 50 12.34 9.99 0.98
CA THR A 50 12.12 8.59 0.63
C THR A 50 10.63 8.27 0.53
N ILE A 51 10.30 7.23 -0.22
CA ILE A 51 8.94 6.68 -0.27
C ILE A 51 8.86 5.32 0.42
N TYR A 52 9.92 4.93 1.11
CA TYR A 52 10.05 3.60 1.72
C TYR A 52 10.22 3.70 3.23
N ALA A 53 9.70 2.70 3.92
CA ALA A 53 9.95 2.45 5.33
C ALA A 53 10.25 0.96 5.48
N ASP A 54 11.38 0.64 6.09
CA ASP A 54 11.86 -0.75 6.25
C ASP A 54 11.92 -1.52 4.91
N GLY A 55 12.14 -0.82 3.80
CA GLY A 55 12.21 -1.43 2.48
C GLY A 55 10.87 -1.58 1.76
N TYR A 56 9.77 -1.19 2.38
CA TYR A 56 8.42 -1.26 1.81
C TYR A 56 7.91 0.12 1.43
N ARG A 57 7.13 0.17 0.36
CA ARG A 57 6.46 1.41 -0.04
C ARG A 57 5.50 1.85 1.07
N VAL A 58 5.47 3.13 1.33
CA VAL A 58 4.56 3.69 2.35
C VAL A 58 3.22 4.03 1.74
N ILE A 59 2.16 3.59 2.40
CA ILE A 59 0.80 3.98 2.07
C ILE A 59 0.08 4.49 3.33
N ALA A 60 -0.83 5.42 3.11
CA ALA A 60 -1.76 5.88 4.14
C ALA A 60 -3.07 5.13 3.98
N VAL A 61 -3.65 4.74 5.09
CA VAL A 61 -4.86 3.91 5.15
C VAL A 61 -5.80 4.41 6.23
N ASP A 62 -7.03 3.90 6.21
CA ASP A 62 -7.91 3.95 7.37
C ASP A 62 -7.53 2.80 8.31
N PRO A 63 -7.04 3.09 9.52
CA PRO A 63 -6.57 2.03 10.42
C PRO A 63 -7.66 1.07 10.89
N TRP A 64 -8.93 1.45 10.74
CA TRP A 64 -10.04 0.54 11.02
C TRP A 64 -10.21 -0.50 9.91
N MET A 65 -9.76 -0.19 8.70
CA MET A 65 -9.77 -1.13 7.58
C MET A 65 -8.50 -1.97 7.53
N ILE A 66 -7.36 -1.32 7.68
CA ILE A 66 -6.04 -1.95 7.62
C ILE A 66 -5.24 -1.41 8.80
N PRO A 67 -4.97 -2.21 9.82
CA PRO A 67 -4.20 -1.74 10.97
C PRO A 67 -2.82 -1.21 10.58
N LEU A 68 -2.37 -0.15 11.23
CA LEU A 68 -1.02 0.36 10.99
C LEU A 68 0.02 -0.71 11.31
N GLY A 69 1.04 -0.78 10.47
CA GLY A 69 2.08 -1.79 10.54
C GLY A 69 1.81 -3.02 9.67
N THR A 70 0.62 -3.14 9.09
CA THR A 70 0.28 -4.26 8.21
C THR A 70 1.05 -4.15 6.90
N LEU A 71 1.64 -5.25 6.47
CA LEU A 71 2.21 -5.37 5.13
C LEU A 71 1.08 -5.77 4.17
N VAL A 72 1.10 -5.18 2.99
CA VAL A 72 0.10 -5.43 1.97
C VAL A 72 0.77 -5.54 0.60
N TRP A 73 0.16 -6.29 -0.29
CA TRP A 73 0.50 -6.27 -1.70
C TRP A 73 -0.45 -5.31 -2.41
N VAL A 74 0.10 -4.40 -3.21
CA VAL A 74 -0.70 -3.40 -3.93
C VAL A 74 -0.50 -3.58 -5.43
N ASP A 75 -1.61 -3.75 -6.14
CA ASP A 75 -1.63 -3.78 -7.60
C ASP A 75 -2.28 -2.51 -8.12
N THR A 76 -1.53 -1.74 -8.87
CA THR A 76 -2.02 -0.52 -9.52
C THR A 76 -1.94 -0.67 -11.04
N PRO A 77 -2.57 0.22 -11.82
CA PRO A 77 -2.38 0.21 -13.27
C PRO A 77 -0.95 0.50 -13.73
N TYR A 78 -0.13 1.04 -12.86
CA TYR A 78 1.24 1.44 -13.22
C TYR A 78 2.29 0.48 -12.72
N GLU A 79 2.08 -0.14 -11.57
CA GLU A 79 3.08 -0.96 -10.89
C GLU A 79 2.43 -1.82 -9.81
N SER A 80 3.12 -2.86 -9.40
CA SER A 80 2.74 -3.66 -8.24
C SER A 80 3.90 -3.68 -7.26
N PHE A 81 3.59 -3.62 -5.97
CA PHE A 81 4.64 -3.54 -4.96
C PHE A 81 4.15 -3.99 -3.59
N MET A 82 5.11 -4.36 -2.75
CA MET A 82 4.87 -4.54 -1.32
C MET A 82 4.85 -3.19 -0.63
N ALA A 83 3.89 -3.01 0.24
CA ALA A 83 3.72 -1.76 0.98
C ALA A 83 3.50 -2.02 2.46
N ILE A 84 3.75 -0.98 3.25
CA ILE A 84 3.44 -0.96 4.67
C ILE A 84 2.41 0.13 4.93
N ALA A 85 1.37 -0.24 5.65
CA ALA A 85 0.36 0.71 6.11
C ALA A 85 0.97 1.51 7.26
N ALA A 86 1.59 2.64 6.93
CA ALA A 86 2.38 3.39 7.88
C ALA A 86 1.84 4.78 8.19
N ASP A 87 0.83 5.22 7.45
CA ASP A 87 0.32 6.58 7.60
C ASP A 87 -1.21 6.62 7.61
N THR A 88 -1.73 7.75 8.00
CA THR A 88 -3.16 8.03 7.99
C THR A 88 -3.39 9.40 7.38
N GLY A 89 -4.63 9.71 7.05
CA GLY A 89 -5.00 11.03 6.58
C GLY A 89 -6.46 11.29 6.87
N GLY A 90 -6.82 12.56 7.10
CA GLY A 90 -8.19 12.95 7.45
C GLY A 90 -9.22 12.58 6.38
N ALA A 91 -8.80 12.48 5.12
CA ALA A 91 -9.66 12.11 4.00
C ALA A 91 -9.51 10.63 3.61
N ILE A 92 -8.64 9.87 4.29
CA ILE A 92 -8.36 8.48 3.95
C ILE A 92 -9.20 7.60 4.87
N ASN A 93 -10.44 7.39 4.47
CA ASN A 93 -11.43 6.66 5.24
C ASN A 93 -12.05 5.53 4.40
N GLY A 94 -12.32 4.40 5.05
CA GLY A 94 -12.94 3.26 4.38
C GLY A 94 -12.01 2.63 3.34
N ASN A 95 -12.57 2.27 2.20
CA ASN A 95 -11.85 1.62 1.11
C ASN A 95 -11.05 2.63 0.27
N ARG A 96 -10.19 3.37 0.92
CA ARG A 96 -9.33 4.35 0.28
C ARG A 96 -7.91 4.21 0.79
N VAL A 97 -6.95 4.33 -0.12
CA VAL A 97 -5.52 4.38 0.20
C VAL A 97 -4.89 5.60 -0.45
N ASP A 98 -3.83 6.08 0.14
CA ASP A 98 -3.05 7.18 -0.40
C ASP A 98 -1.61 6.72 -0.49
N ILE A 99 -1.06 6.71 -1.68
CA ILE A 99 0.25 6.11 -1.95
C ILE A 99 1.30 7.20 -1.96
N LEU A 100 2.32 7.04 -1.12
CA LEU A 100 3.41 8.00 -1.05
C LEU A 100 4.26 7.93 -2.31
N VAL A 101 4.48 9.08 -2.94
CA VAL A 101 5.33 9.23 -4.12
C VAL A 101 6.35 10.34 -3.88
N GLY A 102 7.35 10.41 -4.77
CA GLY A 102 8.51 11.26 -4.57
C GLY A 102 8.29 12.73 -4.88
N SER A 103 7.26 13.08 -5.64
CA SER A 103 7.01 14.46 -6.02
C SER A 103 5.53 14.76 -6.20
N TYR A 104 5.20 16.02 -6.01
CA TYR A 104 3.84 16.52 -6.25
C TYR A 104 3.42 16.31 -7.71
N TYR A 105 4.36 16.49 -8.65
CA TYR A 105 4.13 16.27 -10.05
C TYR A 105 3.72 14.82 -10.35
N GLU A 106 4.41 13.88 -9.74
CA GLU A 106 4.05 12.46 -9.89
C GLU A 106 2.67 12.17 -9.32
N ALA A 107 2.36 12.73 -8.16
CA ALA A 107 1.06 12.54 -7.53
C ALA A 107 -0.09 13.04 -8.42
N ILE A 108 0.07 14.21 -9.02
CA ILE A 108 -0.93 14.77 -9.92
C ILE A 108 -1.08 13.93 -11.18
N ASN A 109 0.03 13.51 -11.76
CA ASN A 109 -0.01 12.74 -13.01
C ASN A 109 -0.65 11.38 -12.84
N LYS A 110 -0.45 10.72 -11.72
CA LYS A 110 -1.09 9.44 -11.45
C LYS A 110 -2.57 9.58 -11.13
N GLY A 111 -2.95 10.69 -10.53
CA GLY A 111 -4.34 11.03 -10.28
C GLY A 111 -5.02 10.09 -9.31
N ARG A 112 -6.23 9.70 -9.63
CA ARG A 112 -7.09 8.87 -8.80
C ARG A 112 -7.60 7.69 -9.62
N HIS A 113 -7.51 6.48 -9.07
CA HIS A 113 -7.98 5.28 -9.75
C HIS A 113 -8.20 4.16 -8.73
N TYR A 114 -8.73 3.04 -9.18
CA TYR A 114 -8.89 1.87 -8.33
C TYR A 114 -7.65 0.99 -8.36
N VAL A 115 -7.35 0.41 -7.22
CA VAL A 115 -6.25 -0.53 -7.02
C VAL A 115 -6.76 -1.75 -6.26
N THR A 116 -6.00 -2.81 -6.28
CA THR A 116 -6.27 -3.98 -5.45
C THR A 116 -5.23 -4.05 -4.34
N VAL A 117 -5.69 -4.19 -3.11
CA VAL A 117 -4.85 -4.30 -1.93
C VAL A 117 -5.09 -5.64 -1.26
N THR A 118 -4.03 -6.38 -1.03
CA THR A 118 -4.10 -7.70 -0.41
C THR A 118 -3.27 -7.69 0.88
N PRO A 119 -3.92 -7.59 2.04
CA PRO A 119 -3.20 -7.67 3.31
C PRO A 119 -2.54 -9.03 3.51
N LEU A 120 -1.38 -9.01 4.13
CA LEU A 120 -0.56 -10.20 4.36
C LEU A 120 -0.57 -10.56 5.84
N TYR A 121 -1.76 -10.78 6.39
CA TYR A 121 -1.88 -11.27 7.78
C TYR A 121 -2.67 -12.54 7.91
#